data_baa10382377a460701cebfba9e490294
#
_entry.id   baa10382377a460701cebfba9e490294
#
_cell.length_a   1.000
_cell.length_b   1.000
_cell.length_c   1.000
_cell.angle_alpha   90.00
_cell.angle_beta   90.00
_cell.angle_gamma   90.00
#
_symmetry.space_group_name_H-M   'P 1'
#
loop_
_entity.id
_entity.type
_entity.pdbx_description
1 polymer ?
#
loop_
_entity_poly.entity_id
_entity_poly.type
_entity_poly.pdbx_seq_one_letter_code
_entity_poly.pdbx_strand_id
1 'polypeptide(L)'
;TPADSPSSSTSKAAVSSAVSLAGICPSTIVVQTDWYPEADDFIPYQLAAANGTVNTSNKSYTAELLASGKDTGVKIQVRAGGPAIGDQLVPAEMYEDSSILLGFVETDEGIELSSTQPTVAIVADRQEAPTIIAWSAAEHPGVKTISQLGKTGATVLYYNGAPFMSYLTGAGILSSKQPDGAYNGTPAQFVASGGKDALQGFATAEPYEYAHEVSQWDKPLTYQLVSDYGYDPYPALATLPQNITKYAACFKKLVPIIQQGIVDYAKNPGPTDALIVKLVQEYNSGWEYDAGEAAYAAKTMVSDKIIANSPDGTVGAFDDSRISKLITLLRPIYARDGKTVKAGLTPQDITTNQFLDPSIHLPG
;
A
#
# COMPACT_ATOMS: atom_id res chain seq x y z
N THR A 1 -35.59 -3.45 -60.55
CA THR A 1 -34.19 -3.34 -60.04
C THR A 1 -34.21 -3.30 -58.54
N PRO A 2 -33.65 -4.28 -57.82
CA PRO A 2 -33.55 -4.24 -56.39
C PRO A 2 -32.29 -3.45 -55.99
N ALA A 3 -32.48 -2.60 -55.00
CA ALA A 3 -31.40 -1.84 -54.40
C ALA A 3 -30.57 -2.72 -53.46
N ASP A 4 -29.25 -2.70 -53.68
CA ASP A 4 -28.26 -3.33 -52.83
C ASP A 4 -28.21 -2.61 -51.46
N SER A 5 -28.42 -3.38 -50.37
CA SER A 5 -28.14 -2.94 -49.02
C SER A 5 -26.67 -3.13 -48.72
N PRO A 6 -25.96 -2.15 -48.14
CA PRO A 6 -24.59 -2.33 -47.78
C PRO A 6 -24.50 -3.25 -46.54
N SER A 7 -23.80 -4.36 -46.71
CA SER A 7 -23.38 -5.26 -45.68
C SER A 7 -22.49 -4.49 -44.69
N SER A 8 -22.99 -4.29 -43.47
CA SER A 8 -22.19 -3.79 -42.35
C SER A 8 -21.21 -4.89 -41.91
N SER A 9 -19.99 -4.83 -42.39
CA SER A 9 -18.88 -5.58 -41.82
C SER A 9 -18.59 -5.01 -40.44
N THR A 10 -19.08 -5.67 -39.38
CA THR A 10 -18.58 -5.48 -38.03
C THR A 10 -17.11 -5.90 -38.02
N SER A 11 -16.23 -4.95 -38.13
CA SER A 11 -14.82 -5.17 -37.85
C SER A 11 -14.72 -5.60 -36.37
N LYS A 12 -14.38 -6.87 -36.12
CA LYS A 12 -13.88 -7.29 -34.83
C LYS A 12 -12.71 -6.36 -34.51
N ALA A 13 -12.87 -5.52 -33.48
CA ALA A 13 -11.77 -4.70 -32.99
C ALA A 13 -10.61 -5.65 -32.72
N ALA A 14 -9.50 -5.44 -33.42
CA ALA A 14 -8.27 -6.20 -33.19
C ALA A 14 -7.93 -6.05 -31.71
N VAL A 15 -7.78 -7.19 -30.99
CA VAL A 15 -7.30 -7.18 -29.62
C VAL A 15 -5.99 -6.43 -29.63
N SER A 16 -5.96 -5.25 -29.02
CA SER A 16 -4.79 -4.39 -29.01
C SER A 16 -3.59 -5.17 -28.51
N SER A 17 -2.50 -5.25 -29.28
CA SER A 17 -1.21 -5.85 -28.88
C SER A 17 -0.64 -5.22 -27.60
N ALA A 18 -1.18 -4.05 -27.20
CA ALA A 18 -0.82 -3.34 -25.96
C ALA A 18 -1.21 -4.07 -24.68
N VAL A 19 -2.14 -5.03 -24.72
CA VAL A 19 -2.61 -5.81 -23.57
C VAL A 19 -1.81 -7.08 -23.36
N SER A 20 -1.11 -7.60 -24.38
CA SER A 20 -0.35 -8.84 -24.27
C SER A 20 0.99 -8.65 -23.54
N LEU A 21 1.21 -9.47 -22.51
CA LEU A 21 2.47 -9.57 -21.76
C LEU A 21 3.23 -10.86 -22.10
N ALA A 22 2.64 -11.75 -22.90
CA ALA A 22 3.25 -13.02 -23.28
C ALA A 22 4.55 -12.79 -24.07
N GLY A 23 5.62 -13.49 -23.70
CA GLY A 23 6.93 -13.39 -24.35
C GLY A 23 7.78 -12.19 -23.94
N ILE A 24 7.23 -11.23 -23.19
CA ILE A 24 7.96 -10.03 -22.70
C ILE A 24 8.04 -9.96 -21.17
N CYS A 25 7.09 -10.52 -20.47
CA CYS A 25 7.12 -10.69 -19.02
C CYS A 25 7.33 -12.16 -18.67
N PRO A 26 7.75 -12.48 -17.44
CA PRO A 26 7.69 -13.85 -16.93
C PRO A 26 6.28 -14.43 -17.11
N SER A 27 6.19 -15.74 -17.34
CA SER A 27 4.89 -16.43 -17.51
C SER A 27 4.00 -16.33 -16.27
N THR A 28 4.62 -16.19 -15.11
CA THR A 28 3.96 -15.85 -13.84
C THR A 28 4.69 -14.68 -13.21
N ILE A 29 3.97 -13.58 -13.00
CA ILE A 29 4.47 -12.42 -12.27
C ILE A 29 4.17 -12.63 -10.80
N VAL A 30 5.21 -12.78 -9.99
CA VAL A 30 5.08 -12.99 -8.55
C VAL A 30 5.15 -11.64 -7.84
N VAL A 31 4.13 -11.36 -7.04
CA VAL A 31 4.01 -10.15 -6.22
C VAL A 31 3.99 -10.55 -4.74
N GLN A 32 4.96 -10.06 -3.98
CA GLN A 32 5.00 -10.23 -2.53
C GLN A 32 4.32 -9.05 -1.85
N THR A 33 3.23 -9.31 -1.11
CA THR A 33 2.60 -8.29 -0.26
C THR A 33 3.30 -8.21 1.10
N ASP A 34 2.99 -7.19 1.87
CA ASP A 34 3.57 -6.95 3.20
C ASP A 34 2.67 -7.43 4.34
N TRP A 35 1.49 -7.93 4.02
CA TRP A 35 0.51 -8.43 5.00
C TRP A 35 -0.35 -9.56 4.42
N TYR A 36 -1.27 -10.07 5.24
CA TYR A 36 -2.37 -10.91 4.77
C TYR A 36 -3.27 -10.12 3.80
N PRO A 37 -4.13 -10.79 3.02
CA PRO A 37 -5.00 -10.06 2.09
C PRO A 37 -5.83 -8.99 2.80
N GLU A 38 -5.73 -7.77 2.28
CA GLU A 38 -6.48 -6.60 2.75
C GLU A 38 -6.63 -5.59 1.60
N ALA A 39 -7.58 -4.67 1.75
CA ALA A 39 -7.86 -3.70 0.69
C ALA A 39 -6.72 -2.72 0.45
N ASP A 40 -5.87 -2.47 1.44
CA ASP A 40 -4.68 -1.62 1.30
C ASP A 40 -3.72 -2.15 0.22
N ASP A 41 -3.65 -3.47 0.07
CA ASP A 41 -2.80 -4.16 -0.91
C ASP A 41 -3.58 -4.55 -2.17
N PHE A 42 -4.58 -3.79 -2.56
CA PHE A 42 -5.57 -4.15 -3.59
C PHE A 42 -5.00 -4.48 -4.96
N ILE A 43 -3.87 -3.88 -5.36
CA ILE A 43 -3.38 -3.93 -6.74
C ILE A 43 -3.24 -5.34 -7.30
N PRO A 44 -2.51 -6.27 -6.68
CA PRO A 44 -2.36 -7.59 -7.28
C PRO A 44 -3.67 -8.37 -7.33
N TYR A 45 -4.56 -8.13 -6.37
CA TYR A 45 -5.90 -8.75 -6.37
C TYR A 45 -6.82 -8.12 -7.43
N GLN A 46 -6.68 -6.83 -7.69
CA GLN A 46 -7.40 -6.13 -8.77
C GLN A 46 -7.01 -6.67 -10.15
N LEU A 47 -5.76 -7.04 -10.33
CA LEU A 47 -5.24 -7.56 -11.60
C LEU A 47 -5.45 -9.07 -11.76
N ALA A 48 -5.85 -9.78 -10.72
CA ALA A 48 -6.02 -11.22 -10.74
C ALA A 48 -7.45 -11.62 -11.13
N ALA A 49 -7.58 -12.60 -12.00
CA ALA A 49 -8.89 -13.22 -12.28
C ALA A 49 -9.45 -13.89 -11.01
N ALA A 50 -10.78 -13.86 -10.86
CA ALA A 50 -11.46 -14.36 -9.65
C ALA A 50 -11.48 -15.88 -9.51
N ASN A 51 -11.19 -16.63 -10.60
CA ASN A 51 -11.25 -18.08 -10.65
C ASN A 51 -9.88 -18.77 -10.58
N GLY A 52 -8.92 -18.14 -9.92
CA GLY A 52 -7.57 -18.67 -9.77
C GLY A 52 -7.46 -19.81 -8.76
N THR A 53 -6.24 -20.25 -8.54
CA THR A 53 -5.88 -21.35 -7.65
C THR A 53 -5.33 -20.82 -6.33
N VAL A 54 -5.92 -21.26 -5.21
CA VAL A 54 -5.48 -20.95 -3.86
C VAL A 54 -4.52 -22.02 -3.38
N ASN A 55 -3.36 -21.59 -2.83
CA ASN A 55 -2.45 -22.46 -2.11
C ASN A 55 -2.46 -22.05 -0.63
N THR A 56 -3.11 -22.85 0.20
CA THR A 56 -3.26 -22.56 1.63
C THR A 56 -1.99 -22.81 2.42
N SER A 57 -1.07 -23.62 1.92
CA SER A 57 0.19 -23.95 2.61
C SER A 57 1.13 -22.74 2.68
N ASN A 58 1.29 -22.02 1.56
CA ASN A 58 2.15 -20.84 1.47
C ASN A 58 1.35 -19.53 1.38
N LYS A 59 0.02 -19.61 1.50
CA LYS A 59 -0.87 -18.45 1.44
C LYS A 59 -0.62 -17.60 0.20
N SER A 60 -0.73 -18.25 -0.96
CA SER A 60 -0.62 -17.62 -2.27
C SER A 60 -1.85 -17.87 -3.13
N TYR A 61 -2.07 -16.98 -4.08
CA TYR A 61 -3.15 -17.04 -5.05
C TYR A 61 -2.59 -16.82 -6.44
N THR A 62 -2.86 -17.73 -7.37
CA THR A 62 -2.38 -17.66 -8.75
C THR A 62 -3.55 -17.65 -9.71
N ALA A 63 -3.59 -16.66 -10.58
CA ALA A 63 -4.67 -16.48 -11.56
C ALA A 63 -4.14 -15.87 -12.85
N GLU A 64 -4.97 -15.83 -13.89
CA GLU A 64 -4.69 -15.02 -15.07
C GLU A 64 -4.56 -13.54 -14.66
N LEU A 65 -3.50 -12.87 -15.17
CA LEU A 65 -3.35 -11.44 -14.99
C LEU A 65 -4.21 -10.72 -16.01
N LEU A 66 -5.12 -9.88 -15.51
CA LEU A 66 -6.08 -9.13 -16.32
C LEU A 66 -5.71 -7.64 -16.37
N ALA A 67 -5.79 -7.08 -17.57
CA ALA A 67 -5.74 -5.63 -17.79
C ALA A 67 -7.17 -5.13 -18.04
N SER A 68 -7.76 -4.44 -17.06
CA SER A 68 -9.17 -4.01 -17.12
C SER A 68 -10.10 -5.14 -17.57
N GLY A 69 -9.95 -6.31 -16.96
CA GLY A 69 -10.76 -7.49 -17.24
C GLY A 69 -10.35 -8.32 -18.46
N LYS A 70 -9.30 -7.93 -19.19
CA LYS A 70 -8.81 -8.65 -20.38
C LYS A 70 -7.56 -9.46 -20.04
N ASP A 71 -7.54 -10.73 -20.48
CA ASP A 71 -6.40 -11.62 -20.29
C ASP A 71 -5.16 -11.06 -20.99
N THR A 72 -4.05 -10.98 -20.25
CA THR A 72 -2.75 -10.51 -20.76
C THR A 72 -1.85 -11.63 -21.29
N GLY A 73 -2.27 -12.90 -21.16
CA GLY A 73 -1.51 -14.07 -21.56
C GLY A 73 -0.44 -14.52 -20.56
N VAL A 74 -0.35 -13.88 -19.40
CA VAL A 74 0.50 -14.30 -18.29
C VAL A 74 -0.32 -14.43 -17.02
N LYS A 75 0.24 -15.10 -16.01
CA LYS A 75 -0.38 -15.23 -14.68
C LYS A 75 0.22 -14.25 -13.70
N ILE A 76 -0.55 -13.97 -12.66
CA ILE A 76 -0.08 -13.27 -11.47
C ILE A 76 -0.18 -14.22 -10.27
N GLN A 77 0.85 -14.27 -9.44
CA GLN A 77 0.83 -14.95 -8.16
C GLN A 77 1.00 -13.92 -7.05
N VAL A 78 0.02 -13.85 -6.16
CA VAL A 78 0.03 -12.95 -4.99
C VAL A 78 0.38 -13.77 -3.76
N ARG A 79 1.44 -13.38 -3.08
CA ARG A 79 1.90 -14.03 -1.84
C ARG A 79 1.61 -13.16 -0.65
N ALA A 80 0.97 -13.73 0.36
CA ALA A 80 0.76 -13.04 1.63
C ALA A 80 2.09 -12.77 2.34
N GLY A 81 2.17 -11.62 2.99
CA GLY A 81 3.32 -11.18 3.77
C GLY A 81 3.05 -11.14 5.27
N GLY A 82 3.78 -10.29 5.99
CA GLY A 82 3.65 -10.16 7.43
C GLY A 82 3.93 -11.48 8.15
N PRO A 83 3.02 -11.94 9.02
CA PRO A 83 3.22 -13.20 9.74
C PRO A 83 3.38 -14.43 8.83
N ALA A 84 2.87 -14.38 7.60
CA ALA A 84 3.02 -15.47 6.63
C ALA A 84 4.47 -15.69 6.18
N ILE A 85 5.33 -14.68 6.33
CA ILE A 85 6.77 -14.73 6.01
C ILE A 85 7.64 -14.47 7.24
N GLY A 86 7.11 -14.77 8.44
CA GLY A 86 7.85 -14.62 9.70
C GLY A 86 8.13 -13.17 10.09
N ASP A 87 7.30 -12.23 9.65
CA ASP A 87 7.39 -10.78 9.91
C ASP A 87 8.69 -10.13 9.37
N GLN A 88 9.39 -10.80 8.44
CA GLN A 88 10.53 -10.16 7.79
C GLN A 88 10.05 -9.10 6.78
N LEU A 89 10.92 -8.15 6.50
CA LEU A 89 10.64 -7.11 5.52
C LEU A 89 10.58 -7.69 4.10
N VAL A 90 9.71 -7.14 3.26
CA VAL A 90 9.53 -7.61 1.89
C VAL A 90 10.82 -7.59 1.07
N PRO A 91 11.70 -6.56 1.16
CA PRO A 91 12.99 -6.62 0.47
C PRO A 91 13.84 -7.85 0.84
N ALA A 92 13.82 -8.28 2.09
CA ALA A 92 14.55 -9.49 2.50
C ALA A 92 14.04 -10.73 1.75
N GLU A 93 12.71 -10.91 1.66
CA GLU A 93 12.11 -11.98 0.85
C GLU A 93 12.53 -11.89 -0.62
N MET A 94 12.56 -10.70 -1.19
CA MET A 94 12.94 -10.49 -2.59
C MET A 94 14.39 -10.88 -2.86
N TYR A 95 15.28 -10.70 -1.88
CA TYR A 95 16.67 -11.12 -1.99
C TYR A 95 16.86 -12.62 -1.76
N GLU A 96 15.98 -13.26 -1.01
CA GLU A 96 16.01 -14.72 -0.79
C GLU A 96 15.37 -15.49 -1.95
N ASP A 97 14.35 -14.93 -2.59
CA ASP A 97 13.60 -15.57 -3.68
C ASP A 97 13.57 -14.67 -4.91
N SER A 98 14.44 -14.95 -5.87
CA SER A 98 14.55 -14.19 -7.13
C SER A 98 13.34 -14.35 -8.07
N SER A 99 12.41 -15.25 -7.79
CA SER A 99 11.16 -15.37 -8.56
C SER A 99 10.19 -14.22 -8.28
N ILE A 100 10.36 -13.52 -7.15
CA ILE A 100 9.55 -12.35 -6.80
C ILE A 100 9.96 -11.19 -7.71
N LEU A 101 9.05 -10.79 -8.61
CA LEU A 101 9.33 -9.67 -9.52
C LEU A 101 9.05 -8.32 -8.86
N LEU A 102 7.95 -8.23 -8.11
CA LEU A 102 7.50 -7.02 -7.43
C LEU A 102 7.22 -7.30 -5.96
N GLY A 103 7.53 -6.32 -5.12
CA GLY A 103 7.21 -6.35 -3.70
C GLY A 103 6.64 -5.02 -3.22
N PHE A 104 5.77 -5.08 -2.21
CA PHE A 104 5.30 -3.88 -1.53
C PHE A 104 6.40 -3.34 -0.62
N VAL A 105 6.90 -2.16 -0.95
CA VAL A 105 7.96 -1.47 -0.20
C VAL A 105 7.60 0.01 -0.10
N GLU A 106 7.38 0.49 1.11
CA GLU A 106 7.25 1.93 1.33
C GLU A 106 8.60 2.62 1.14
N THR A 107 8.60 3.86 0.70
CA THR A 107 9.85 4.57 0.38
C THR A 107 10.73 4.84 1.60
N ASP A 108 10.17 4.95 2.81
CA ASP A 108 10.96 5.03 4.05
C ASP A 108 11.73 3.73 4.31
N GLU A 109 11.12 2.58 4.05
CA GLU A 109 11.77 1.26 4.12
C GLU A 109 12.83 1.12 3.02
N GLY A 110 12.55 1.62 1.82
CA GLY A 110 13.53 1.68 0.73
C GLY A 110 14.77 2.51 1.12
N ILE A 111 14.59 3.59 1.85
CA ILE A 111 15.67 4.41 2.41
C ILE A 111 16.44 3.62 3.49
N GLU A 112 15.73 3.00 4.42
CA GLU A 112 16.31 2.19 5.49
C GLU A 112 17.26 1.12 4.96
N LEU A 113 16.84 0.41 3.93
CA LEU A 113 17.55 -0.74 3.36
C LEU A 113 18.44 -0.39 2.16
N SER A 114 18.63 0.89 1.87
CA SER A 114 19.31 1.36 0.66
C SER A 114 20.76 0.91 0.51
N SER A 115 21.45 0.58 1.62
CA SER A 115 22.83 0.09 1.59
C SER A 115 22.96 -1.43 1.69
N THR A 116 21.93 -2.13 2.15
CA THR A 116 21.98 -3.58 2.43
C THR A 116 21.17 -4.42 1.47
N GLN A 117 19.93 -4.02 1.23
CA GLN A 117 18.97 -4.71 0.37
C GLN A 117 18.18 -3.69 -0.47
N PRO A 118 18.87 -2.94 -1.37
CA PRO A 118 18.23 -1.88 -2.13
C PRO A 118 17.15 -2.41 -3.07
N THR A 119 16.08 -1.64 -3.19
CA THR A 119 15.01 -1.85 -4.15
C THR A 119 14.71 -0.55 -4.88
N VAL A 120 14.09 -0.64 -6.05
CA VAL A 120 13.64 0.52 -6.82
C VAL A 120 12.13 0.43 -7.01
N ALA A 121 11.41 1.39 -6.47
CA ALA A 121 9.98 1.51 -6.66
C ALA A 121 9.66 1.99 -8.08
N ILE A 122 8.75 1.31 -8.76
CA ILE A 122 8.40 1.59 -10.17
C ILE A 122 7.01 2.19 -10.34
N VAL A 123 6.18 2.13 -9.31
CA VAL A 123 4.86 2.76 -9.26
C VAL A 123 4.42 2.91 -7.82
N ALA A 124 3.89 4.07 -7.47
CA ALA A 124 3.20 4.25 -6.19
C ALA A 124 1.81 3.65 -6.31
N ASP A 125 1.49 2.67 -5.49
CA ASP A 125 0.15 2.08 -5.49
C ASP A 125 -0.86 2.98 -4.76
N ARG A 126 -0.38 3.80 -3.86
CA ARG A 126 -1.15 4.82 -3.15
C ARG A 126 -0.34 6.12 -3.06
N GLN A 127 -1.04 7.23 -3.02
CA GLN A 127 -0.41 8.56 -2.95
C GLN A 127 0.08 8.90 -1.55
N GLU A 128 -0.66 8.43 -0.53
CA GLU A 128 -0.36 8.67 0.87
C GLU A 128 -0.28 7.36 1.64
N ALA A 129 0.61 7.29 2.62
CA ALA A 129 0.58 6.21 3.61
C ALA A 129 -0.64 6.40 4.53
N PRO A 130 -1.39 5.33 4.83
CA PRO A 130 -2.60 5.44 5.65
C PRO A 130 -2.33 5.54 7.14
N THR A 131 -1.08 5.70 7.57
CA THR A 131 -0.70 5.77 8.98
C THR A 131 -1.35 6.95 9.68
N ILE A 132 -2.01 6.69 10.80
CA ILE A 132 -2.71 7.68 11.62
C ILE A 132 -2.25 7.62 13.08
N ILE A 133 -2.54 8.69 13.79
CA ILE A 133 -2.75 8.66 15.24
C ILE A 133 -4.25 8.86 15.46
N ALA A 134 -4.84 8.00 16.28
CA ALA A 134 -6.27 8.01 16.60
C ALA A 134 -6.49 8.18 18.09
N TRP A 135 -7.62 8.78 18.46
CA TRP A 135 -7.99 9.04 19.84
C TRP A 135 -9.52 9.12 20.02
N SER A 136 -9.95 9.07 21.27
CA SER A 136 -11.35 9.29 21.63
C SER A 136 -11.67 10.77 21.75
N ALA A 137 -12.63 11.26 20.96
CA ALA A 137 -13.09 12.65 21.05
C ALA A 137 -13.75 12.96 22.40
N ALA A 138 -14.39 11.98 23.02
CA ALA A 138 -15.03 12.14 24.33
C ALA A 138 -14.00 12.35 25.45
N GLU A 139 -12.88 11.62 25.41
CA GLU A 139 -11.81 11.72 26.41
C GLU A 139 -10.86 12.89 26.14
N HIS A 140 -10.82 13.39 24.91
CA HIS A 140 -10.00 14.52 24.50
C HIS A 140 -10.84 15.58 23.80
N PRO A 141 -11.77 16.24 24.53
CA PRO A 141 -12.68 17.21 23.93
C PRO A 141 -11.89 18.40 23.33
N GLY A 142 -12.29 18.80 22.12
CA GLY A 142 -11.65 19.87 21.39
C GLY A 142 -10.34 19.50 20.66
N VAL A 143 -9.80 18.30 20.83
CA VAL A 143 -8.63 17.81 20.12
C VAL A 143 -9.06 17.33 18.73
N LYS A 144 -8.54 17.99 17.69
CA LYS A 144 -8.83 17.69 16.28
C LYS A 144 -7.60 17.32 15.47
N THR A 145 -6.40 17.53 16.04
CA THR A 145 -5.13 17.30 15.34
C THR A 145 -4.14 16.59 16.26
N ILE A 146 -3.17 15.91 15.67
CA ILE A 146 -2.06 15.28 16.41
C ILE A 146 -1.30 16.36 17.20
N SER A 147 -1.09 17.53 16.64
CA SER A 147 -0.42 18.64 17.34
C SER A 147 -1.18 19.08 18.58
N GLN A 148 -2.50 19.14 18.54
CA GLN A 148 -3.32 19.43 19.72
C GLN A 148 -3.27 18.30 20.74
N LEU A 149 -3.27 17.05 20.30
CA LEU A 149 -3.06 15.88 21.15
C LEU A 149 -1.71 15.96 21.88
N GLY A 150 -0.69 16.47 21.21
CA GLY A 150 0.64 16.71 21.79
C GLY A 150 0.65 17.62 23.01
N LYS A 151 -0.35 18.47 23.16
CA LYS A 151 -0.50 19.41 24.29
C LYS A 151 -1.28 18.81 25.47
N THR A 152 -1.87 17.64 25.31
CA THR A 152 -2.72 17.03 26.35
C THR A 152 -1.93 16.16 27.34
N GLY A 153 -0.72 15.74 26.98
CA GLY A 153 0.03 14.77 27.78
C GLY A 153 -0.47 13.33 27.66
N ALA A 154 -1.44 13.05 26.78
CA ALA A 154 -1.95 11.70 26.58
C ALA A 154 -0.85 10.76 26.11
N THR A 155 -0.86 9.51 26.62
CA THR A 155 0.00 8.44 26.12
C THR A 155 -0.40 8.08 24.69
N VAL A 156 0.58 7.91 23.81
CA VAL A 156 0.38 7.47 22.43
C VAL A 156 1.00 6.10 22.23
N LEU A 157 0.16 5.09 22.08
CA LEU A 157 0.56 3.71 21.87
C LEU A 157 1.06 3.56 20.42
N TYR A 158 2.25 2.97 20.25
CA TYR A 158 2.81 2.78 18.91
C TYR A 158 3.72 1.54 18.87
N TYR A 159 3.98 1.03 17.67
CA TYR A 159 4.93 -0.06 17.49
C TYR A 159 6.36 0.46 17.68
N ASN A 160 7.07 -0.10 18.65
CA ASN A 160 8.44 0.32 18.95
C ASN A 160 9.33 0.27 17.70
N GLY A 161 10.11 1.33 17.51
CA GLY A 161 11.01 1.47 16.37
C GLY A 161 10.39 2.11 15.13
N ALA A 162 9.12 2.46 15.15
CA ALA A 162 8.48 3.16 14.03
C ALA A 162 9.08 4.57 13.85
N PRO A 163 9.73 4.86 12.70
CA PRO A 163 10.49 6.10 12.52
C PRO A 163 9.62 7.35 12.52
N PHE A 164 8.34 7.26 12.16
CA PHE A 164 7.45 8.41 12.20
C PHE A 164 7.30 8.98 13.63
N MET A 165 7.35 8.13 14.64
CA MET A 165 7.23 8.59 16.04
C MET A 165 8.46 9.40 16.47
N SER A 166 9.65 8.97 16.08
CA SER A 166 10.88 9.73 16.29
C SER A 166 10.82 11.10 15.60
N TYR A 167 10.20 11.15 14.42
CA TYR A 167 9.97 12.42 13.72
C TYR A 167 8.98 13.33 14.47
N LEU A 168 7.83 12.81 14.86
CA LEU A 168 6.80 13.62 15.54
C LEU A 168 7.30 14.20 16.86
N THR A 169 8.06 13.44 17.62
CA THR A 169 8.65 13.92 18.88
C THR A 169 9.81 14.87 18.63
N GLY A 170 10.68 14.57 17.68
CA GLY A 170 11.81 15.43 17.31
C GLY A 170 11.38 16.78 16.76
N ALA A 171 10.26 16.84 16.06
CA ALA A 171 9.65 18.08 15.53
C ALA A 171 8.80 18.83 16.58
N GLY A 172 8.63 18.27 17.78
CA GLY A 172 7.82 18.89 18.85
C GLY A 172 6.31 18.83 18.61
N ILE A 173 5.85 17.99 17.68
CA ILE A 173 4.42 17.77 17.41
C ILE A 173 3.81 16.97 18.55
N LEU A 174 4.50 15.92 19.00
CA LEU A 174 4.25 15.22 20.24
C LEU A 174 5.39 15.48 21.23
N SER A 175 5.08 15.40 22.52
CA SER A 175 6.11 15.41 23.55
C SER A 175 6.85 14.07 23.60
N SER A 176 8.15 14.08 23.87
CA SER A 176 8.96 12.88 24.06
C SER A 176 8.49 11.96 25.19
N LYS A 177 7.62 12.44 26.07
CA LYS A 177 7.04 11.69 27.19
C LYS A 177 5.76 10.93 26.81
N GLN A 178 5.18 11.20 25.65
CA GLN A 178 3.89 10.62 25.25
C GLN A 178 4.00 9.24 24.61
N PRO A 179 5.02 8.91 23.78
CA PRO A 179 5.08 7.60 23.14
C PRO A 179 5.23 6.45 24.13
N ASP A 180 4.44 5.39 23.92
CA ASP A 180 4.56 4.10 24.57
C ASP A 180 4.75 3.01 23.52
N GLY A 181 5.97 2.50 23.41
CA GLY A 181 6.35 1.47 22.44
C GLY A 181 5.96 0.04 22.81
N ALA A 182 5.21 -0.17 23.88
CA ALA A 182 4.73 -1.49 24.28
C ALA A 182 3.47 -1.93 23.51
N TYR A 183 2.97 -1.11 22.58
CA TYR A 183 1.78 -1.43 21.80
C TYR A 183 2.02 -2.66 20.89
N ASN A 184 1.08 -3.61 20.97
CA ASN A 184 1.13 -4.87 20.24
C ASN A 184 0.01 -5.01 19.18
N GLY A 185 -0.71 -3.93 18.86
CA GLY A 185 -1.79 -3.92 17.87
C GLY A 185 -3.15 -4.37 18.41
N THR A 186 -3.23 -4.87 19.67
CA THR A 186 -4.52 -5.24 20.28
C THR A 186 -5.20 -4.04 20.93
N PRO A 187 -6.54 -4.02 21.05
CA PRO A 187 -7.27 -2.93 21.70
C PRO A 187 -7.19 -2.93 23.22
N ALA A 188 -6.60 -3.95 23.85
CA ALA A 188 -6.66 -4.18 25.29
C ALA A 188 -6.18 -2.98 26.11
N GLN A 189 -5.02 -2.41 25.77
CA GLN A 189 -4.44 -1.30 26.55
C GLN A 189 -5.25 -0.01 26.38
N PHE A 190 -5.70 0.29 25.16
CA PHE A 190 -6.57 1.44 24.89
C PHE A 190 -7.88 1.34 25.68
N VAL A 191 -8.53 0.18 25.65
CA VAL A 191 -9.78 -0.07 26.37
C VAL A 191 -9.55 0.02 27.88
N ALA A 192 -8.46 -0.55 28.40
CA ALA A 192 -8.11 -0.49 29.82
C ALA A 192 -7.89 0.95 30.31
N SER A 193 -7.39 1.83 29.45
CA SER A 193 -7.24 3.26 29.78
C SER A 193 -8.57 4.03 29.74
N GLY A 194 -9.65 3.40 29.31
CA GLY A 194 -10.94 4.05 29.10
C GLY A 194 -10.92 5.06 27.95
N GLY A 195 -10.02 4.87 26.98
CA GLY A 195 -9.83 5.78 25.85
C GLY A 195 -9.02 7.03 26.18
N LYS A 196 -8.33 7.07 27.31
CA LYS A 196 -7.41 8.17 27.66
C LYS A 196 -6.13 8.13 26.84
N ASP A 197 -5.68 6.94 26.44
CA ASP A 197 -4.58 6.76 25.52
C ASP A 197 -5.02 7.12 24.09
N ALA A 198 -4.05 7.49 23.27
CA ALA A 198 -4.16 7.50 21.82
C ALA A 198 -3.40 6.31 21.26
N LEU A 199 -3.55 6.01 19.97
CA LEU A 199 -2.88 4.87 19.35
C LEU A 199 -2.51 5.15 17.90
N GLN A 200 -1.40 4.53 17.49
CA GLN A 200 -1.07 4.34 16.08
C GLN A 200 -2.08 3.40 15.44
N GLY A 201 -2.42 3.66 14.19
CA GLY A 201 -3.24 2.77 13.38
C GLY A 201 -3.16 3.15 11.93
N PHE A 202 -4.14 2.64 11.18
CA PHE A 202 -4.30 2.94 9.76
C PHE A 202 -5.71 3.51 9.54
N ALA A 203 -5.82 4.55 8.73
CA ALA A 203 -7.11 5.18 8.41
C ALA A 203 -8.12 4.18 7.86
N THR A 204 -7.63 3.13 7.24
CA THR A 204 -8.39 2.05 6.60
C THR A 204 -8.82 0.93 7.54
N ALA A 205 -8.41 0.93 8.79
CA ALA A 205 -8.61 -0.19 9.71
C ALA A 205 -9.21 0.24 11.06
N GLU A 206 -8.41 0.78 11.97
CA GLU A 206 -8.80 1.01 13.37
C GLU A 206 -10.07 1.85 13.54
N PRO A 207 -10.34 2.91 12.76
CA PRO A 207 -11.58 3.65 12.94
C PRO A 207 -12.82 2.79 12.72
N TYR A 208 -12.79 1.85 11.78
CA TYR A 208 -13.87 0.89 11.56
C TYR A 208 -13.92 -0.18 12.65
N GLU A 209 -12.78 -0.79 12.96
CA GLU A 209 -12.67 -1.87 13.95
C GLU A 209 -13.15 -1.42 15.32
N TYR A 210 -12.72 -0.26 15.80
CA TYR A 210 -13.13 0.27 17.09
C TYR A 210 -14.59 0.68 17.14
N ALA A 211 -15.17 1.11 16.03
CA ALA A 211 -16.58 1.45 15.95
C ALA A 211 -17.51 0.22 15.86
N HIS A 212 -17.01 -0.93 15.34
CA HIS A 212 -17.89 -2.05 14.96
C HIS A 212 -17.43 -3.41 15.50
N GLU A 213 -16.16 -3.61 15.82
CA GLU A 213 -15.60 -4.94 16.11
C GLU A 213 -15.01 -5.07 17.51
N VAL A 214 -14.61 -3.95 18.14
CA VAL A 214 -14.12 -3.94 19.52
C VAL A 214 -15.28 -3.79 20.47
N SER A 215 -15.86 -4.91 20.91
CA SER A 215 -17.09 -4.94 21.69
C SER A 215 -17.01 -4.19 23.04
N GLN A 216 -15.80 -4.12 23.64
CA GLN A 216 -15.58 -3.38 24.90
C GLN A 216 -15.47 -1.87 24.69
N TRP A 217 -15.41 -1.39 23.48
CA TRP A 217 -15.33 0.03 23.12
C TRP A 217 -16.55 0.50 22.32
N ASP A 218 -16.74 -0.04 21.14
CA ASP A 218 -17.91 0.13 20.27
C ASP A 218 -18.29 1.60 20.03
N LYS A 219 -17.28 2.43 19.74
CA LYS A 219 -17.41 3.87 19.51
C LYS A 219 -16.46 4.31 18.38
N PRO A 220 -16.80 5.39 17.65
CA PRO A 220 -15.89 5.94 16.66
C PRO A 220 -14.65 6.55 17.31
N LEU A 221 -13.52 6.50 16.58
CA LEU A 221 -12.31 7.22 16.88
C LEU A 221 -12.18 8.45 15.98
N THR A 222 -11.58 9.50 16.51
CA THR A 222 -11.07 10.63 15.72
C THR A 222 -9.63 10.34 15.33
N TYR A 223 -9.20 10.77 14.17
CA TYR A 223 -7.82 10.55 13.72
C TYR A 223 -7.31 11.66 12.81
N GLN A 224 -6.00 11.66 12.64
CA GLN A 224 -5.33 12.46 11.62
C GLN A 224 -4.21 11.64 10.98
N LEU A 225 -3.97 11.85 9.69
CA LEU A 225 -2.86 11.23 8.98
C LEU A 225 -1.53 11.82 9.47
N VAL A 226 -0.55 10.95 9.71
CA VAL A 226 0.81 11.35 10.05
C VAL A 226 1.47 12.11 8.90
N SER A 227 1.12 11.78 7.67
CA SER A 227 1.61 12.47 6.47
C SER A 227 1.27 13.97 6.43
N ASP A 228 0.22 14.41 7.13
CA ASP A 228 -0.11 15.83 7.26
C ASP A 228 1.01 16.67 7.89
N TYR A 229 1.94 16.02 8.57
CA TYR A 229 3.08 16.67 9.23
C TYR A 229 4.40 16.51 8.47
N GLY A 230 4.36 16.06 7.23
CA GLY A 230 5.55 15.96 6.38
C GLY A 230 6.32 14.65 6.48
N TYR A 231 5.90 13.71 7.34
CA TYR A 231 6.37 12.33 7.25
C TYR A 231 5.53 11.60 6.21
N ASP A 232 6.02 11.56 4.99
CA ASP A 232 5.19 11.29 3.83
C ASP A 232 5.83 10.28 2.87
N PRO A 233 6.00 9.01 3.31
CA PRO A 233 6.47 7.95 2.42
C PRO A 233 5.40 7.59 1.39
N TYR A 234 5.85 7.08 0.23
CA TYR A 234 4.97 6.45 -0.74
C TYR A 234 4.83 4.96 -0.43
N PRO A 235 3.61 4.43 -0.28
CA PRO A 235 3.37 3.01 -0.52
C PRO A 235 3.63 2.71 -2.00
N ALA A 236 4.43 1.68 -2.28
CA ALA A 236 4.86 1.44 -3.65
C ALA A 236 5.10 -0.03 -3.95
N LEU A 237 5.06 -0.36 -5.24
CA LEU A 237 5.56 -1.62 -5.78
C LEU A 237 6.99 -1.40 -6.26
N ALA A 238 7.89 -2.20 -5.72
CA ALA A 238 9.32 -2.11 -6.02
C ALA A 238 9.85 -3.42 -6.60
N THR A 239 10.98 -3.32 -7.26
CA THR A 239 11.72 -4.44 -7.82
C THR A 239 13.19 -4.37 -7.42
N LEU A 240 13.94 -5.45 -7.62
CA LEU A 240 15.38 -5.41 -7.41
C LEU A 240 16.05 -4.53 -8.47
N PRO A 241 17.13 -3.80 -8.13
CA PRO A 241 17.75 -2.84 -9.05
C PRO A 241 18.11 -3.41 -10.43
N GLN A 242 18.63 -4.65 -10.48
CA GLN A 242 18.98 -5.30 -11.74
C GLN A 242 17.79 -5.58 -12.66
N ASN A 243 16.60 -5.66 -12.12
CA ASN A 243 15.37 -5.92 -12.87
C ASN A 243 14.93 -4.72 -13.72
N ILE A 244 15.36 -3.51 -13.35
CA ILE A 244 15.03 -2.28 -14.09
C ILE A 244 15.48 -2.39 -15.55
N THR A 245 16.67 -2.91 -15.80
CA THR A 245 17.17 -3.16 -17.18
C THR A 245 16.69 -4.49 -17.72
N LYS A 246 16.78 -5.55 -16.90
CA LYS A 246 16.44 -6.92 -17.33
C LYS A 246 14.99 -7.05 -17.79
N TYR A 247 14.05 -6.41 -17.12
CA TYR A 247 12.62 -6.48 -17.40
C TYR A 247 12.03 -5.16 -17.90
N ALA A 248 12.85 -4.28 -18.46
CA ALA A 248 12.40 -2.97 -18.93
C ALA A 248 11.21 -3.05 -19.91
N ALA A 249 11.26 -3.98 -20.87
CA ALA A 249 10.16 -4.17 -21.81
C ALA A 249 8.87 -4.66 -21.14
N CYS A 250 8.99 -5.53 -20.15
CA CYS A 250 7.86 -5.97 -19.32
C CYS A 250 7.28 -4.80 -18.55
N PHE A 251 8.08 -4.08 -17.79
CA PHE A 251 7.61 -2.97 -16.94
C PHE A 251 6.96 -1.85 -17.75
N LYS A 252 7.47 -1.57 -18.94
CA LYS A 252 6.88 -0.54 -19.82
C LYS A 252 5.42 -0.84 -20.17
N LYS A 253 5.03 -2.11 -20.22
CA LYS A 253 3.64 -2.53 -20.46
C LYS A 253 2.89 -2.82 -19.14
N LEU A 254 3.55 -3.38 -18.17
CA LEU A 254 2.92 -3.76 -16.90
C LEU A 254 2.54 -2.54 -16.04
N VAL A 255 3.42 -1.54 -15.95
CA VAL A 255 3.17 -0.38 -15.08
C VAL A 255 1.93 0.40 -15.53
N PRO A 256 1.67 0.68 -16.81
CA PRO A 256 0.39 1.26 -17.23
C PRO A 256 -0.84 0.41 -16.88
N ILE A 257 -0.71 -0.92 -16.92
CA ILE A 257 -1.78 -1.84 -16.48
C ILE A 257 -2.04 -1.66 -14.98
N ILE A 258 -0.99 -1.52 -14.17
CA ILE A 258 -1.11 -1.24 -12.74
C ILE A 258 -1.77 0.12 -12.50
N GLN A 259 -1.35 1.17 -13.19
CA GLN A 259 -1.96 2.50 -13.10
C GLN A 259 -3.47 2.45 -13.40
N GLN A 260 -3.85 1.78 -14.48
CA GLN A 260 -5.26 1.62 -14.82
C GLN A 260 -5.99 0.78 -13.78
N GLY A 261 -5.33 -0.21 -13.19
CA GLY A 261 -5.87 -1.00 -12.09
C GLY A 261 -6.21 -0.16 -10.85
N ILE A 262 -5.38 0.83 -10.54
CA ILE A 262 -5.68 1.80 -9.46
C ILE A 262 -6.96 2.58 -9.76
N VAL A 263 -7.08 3.08 -10.99
CA VAL A 263 -8.28 3.82 -11.44
C VAL A 263 -9.53 2.93 -11.39
N ASP A 264 -9.42 1.71 -11.90
CA ASP A 264 -10.53 0.76 -11.95
C ASP A 264 -11.00 0.37 -10.52
N TYR A 265 -10.05 0.12 -9.61
CA TYR A 265 -10.37 -0.19 -8.22
C TYR A 265 -11.06 0.98 -7.52
N ALA A 266 -10.53 2.18 -7.65
CA ALA A 266 -11.14 3.37 -7.05
C ALA A 266 -12.58 3.59 -7.51
N LYS A 267 -12.87 3.24 -8.76
CA LYS A 267 -14.21 3.35 -9.34
C LYS A 267 -15.15 2.23 -8.88
N ASN A 268 -14.66 1.01 -8.78
CA ASN A 268 -15.46 -0.18 -8.46
C ASN A 268 -14.64 -1.21 -7.65
N PRO A 269 -14.48 -1.02 -6.34
CA PRO A 269 -13.68 -1.92 -5.51
C PRO A 269 -14.35 -3.26 -5.19
N GLY A 270 -15.66 -3.38 -5.35
CA GLY A 270 -16.47 -4.51 -4.88
C GLY A 270 -15.95 -5.89 -5.29
N PRO A 271 -15.70 -6.17 -6.58
CA PRO A 271 -15.22 -7.47 -7.00
C PRO A 271 -13.84 -7.83 -6.42
N THR A 272 -12.93 -6.88 -6.34
CA THR A 272 -11.60 -7.08 -5.74
C THR A 272 -11.69 -7.30 -4.24
N ASP A 273 -12.50 -6.53 -3.55
CA ASP A 273 -12.73 -6.71 -2.11
C ASP A 273 -13.34 -8.08 -1.80
N ALA A 274 -14.25 -8.57 -2.65
CA ALA A 274 -14.83 -9.90 -2.51
C ALA A 274 -13.77 -11.02 -2.64
N LEU A 275 -12.82 -10.87 -3.57
CA LEU A 275 -11.70 -11.80 -3.71
C LEU A 275 -10.80 -11.77 -2.47
N ILE A 276 -10.46 -10.57 -1.99
CA ILE A 276 -9.65 -10.39 -0.78
C ILE A 276 -10.29 -11.10 0.41
N VAL A 277 -11.57 -10.86 0.67
CA VAL A 277 -12.31 -11.47 1.79
C VAL A 277 -12.36 -13.00 1.65
N LYS A 278 -12.58 -13.50 0.44
CA LYS A 278 -12.55 -14.93 0.14
C LYS A 278 -11.20 -15.55 0.51
N LEU A 279 -10.09 -14.91 0.11
CA LEU A 279 -8.74 -15.40 0.39
C LEU A 279 -8.42 -15.38 1.89
N VAL A 280 -8.84 -14.35 2.62
CA VAL A 280 -8.74 -14.31 4.08
C VAL A 280 -9.38 -15.54 4.71
N GLN A 281 -10.58 -15.90 4.28
CA GLN A 281 -11.32 -17.06 4.77
C GLN A 281 -10.61 -18.36 4.41
N GLU A 282 -10.16 -18.51 3.16
CA GLU A 282 -9.53 -19.73 2.69
C GLU A 282 -8.13 -19.95 3.31
N TYR A 283 -7.37 -18.90 3.55
CA TYR A 283 -6.07 -19.01 4.22
C TYR A 283 -6.19 -19.41 5.68
N ASN A 284 -7.29 -19.05 6.32
CA ASN A 284 -7.60 -19.44 7.70
C ASN A 284 -6.40 -19.27 8.64
N SER A 285 -5.77 -18.11 8.58
CA SER A 285 -4.51 -17.80 9.28
C SER A 285 -4.70 -17.19 10.66
N GLY A 286 -5.95 -16.93 11.07
CA GLY A 286 -6.28 -16.13 12.26
C GLY A 286 -6.46 -14.64 11.96
N TRP A 287 -6.06 -14.17 10.78
CA TRP A 287 -6.37 -12.83 10.31
C TRP A 287 -7.87 -12.72 10.00
N GLU A 288 -8.52 -11.73 10.61
CA GLU A 288 -9.94 -11.45 10.42
C GLU A 288 -10.09 -10.18 9.58
N TYR A 289 -10.82 -10.29 8.49
CA TYR A 289 -11.07 -9.17 7.57
C TYR A 289 -12.33 -9.45 6.77
N ASP A 290 -13.38 -8.66 7.00
CA ASP A 290 -14.68 -8.91 6.40
C ASP A 290 -15.04 -7.90 5.29
N ALA A 291 -16.17 -8.14 4.64
CA ALA A 291 -16.65 -7.29 3.56
C ALA A 291 -16.95 -5.86 4.02
N GLY A 292 -17.39 -5.67 5.25
CA GLY A 292 -17.66 -4.34 5.82
C GLY A 292 -16.38 -3.53 6.00
N GLU A 293 -15.33 -4.15 6.51
CA GLU A 293 -14.03 -3.52 6.67
C GLU A 293 -13.39 -3.21 5.32
N ALA A 294 -13.44 -4.13 4.37
CA ALA A 294 -12.93 -3.91 3.01
C ALA A 294 -13.63 -2.73 2.31
N ALA A 295 -14.95 -2.67 2.39
CA ALA A 295 -15.73 -1.57 1.82
C ALA A 295 -15.40 -0.23 2.49
N TYR A 296 -15.24 -0.22 3.81
CA TYR A 296 -14.79 0.95 4.55
C TYR A 296 -13.40 1.41 4.10
N ALA A 297 -12.46 0.49 4.00
CA ALA A 297 -11.09 0.77 3.57
C ALA A 297 -11.05 1.38 2.16
N ALA A 298 -11.75 0.79 1.20
CA ALA A 298 -11.82 1.29 -0.17
C ALA A 298 -12.39 2.71 -0.24
N LYS A 299 -13.47 2.97 0.48
CA LYS A 299 -14.09 4.30 0.56
C LYS A 299 -13.16 5.32 1.20
N THR A 300 -12.51 4.94 2.29
CA THR A 300 -11.59 5.83 3.03
C THR A 300 -10.36 6.16 2.21
N MET A 301 -9.79 5.21 1.47
CA MET A 301 -8.64 5.47 0.61
C MET A 301 -8.93 6.55 -0.42
N VAL A 302 -10.13 6.61 -0.94
CA VAL A 302 -10.54 7.67 -1.88
C VAL A 302 -10.85 8.98 -1.16
N SER A 303 -11.64 8.95 -0.09
CA SER A 303 -12.06 10.16 0.64
C SER A 303 -10.89 10.88 1.33
N ASP A 304 -9.93 10.14 1.85
CA ASP A 304 -8.74 10.67 2.52
C ASP A 304 -7.58 10.92 1.53
N LYS A 305 -7.82 10.74 0.23
CA LYS A 305 -6.83 10.93 -0.84
C LYS A 305 -5.58 10.04 -0.68
N ILE A 306 -5.73 8.91 -0.05
CA ILE A 306 -4.72 7.85 -0.01
C ILE A 306 -4.53 7.29 -1.43
N ILE A 307 -5.66 7.04 -2.13
CA ILE A 307 -5.67 6.88 -3.58
C ILE A 307 -5.97 8.25 -4.20
N ALA A 308 -5.01 8.82 -4.91
CA ALA A 308 -5.13 10.13 -5.54
C ALA A 308 -4.14 10.25 -6.71
N ASN A 309 -4.35 11.23 -7.56
CA ASN A 309 -3.35 11.62 -8.54
C ASN A 309 -2.16 12.29 -7.84
N SER A 310 -0.97 12.10 -8.40
CA SER A 310 0.21 12.86 -7.99
C SER A 310 0.07 14.35 -8.39
N PRO A 311 0.94 15.24 -7.88
CA PRO A 311 0.87 16.67 -8.22
C PRO A 311 0.96 16.97 -9.72
N ASP A 312 1.60 16.11 -10.52
CA ASP A 312 1.68 16.26 -11.98
C ASP A 312 0.41 15.79 -12.72
N GLY A 313 -0.59 15.28 -11.99
CA GLY A 313 -1.85 14.78 -12.52
C GLY A 313 -1.84 13.31 -12.91
N THR A 314 -0.72 12.61 -12.79
CA THR A 314 -0.58 11.19 -13.13
C THR A 314 -0.83 10.33 -11.90
N VAL A 315 -1.55 9.22 -12.01
CA VAL A 315 -1.65 8.25 -10.93
C VAL A 315 -0.39 7.38 -10.88
N GLY A 316 0.16 7.17 -9.69
CA GLY A 316 1.29 6.28 -9.47
C GLY A 316 2.68 6.91 -9.62
N ALA A 317 2.77 8.21 -9.91
CA ALA A 317 4.04 8.91 -10.06
C ALA A 317 4.65 9.33 -8.72
N PHE A 318 5.98 9.37 -8.69
CA PHE A 318 6.77 9.85 -7.56
C PHE A 318 7.20 11.30 -7.76
N ASP A 319 7.14 12.07 -6.67
CA ASP A 319 7.68 13.43 -6.61
C ASP A 319 9.07 13.39 -5.95
N ASP A 320 10.10 13.71 -6.71
CA ASP A 320 11.49 13.67 -6.24
C ASP A 320 11.73 14.62 -5.06
N SER A 321 11.08 15.77 -5.03
CA SER A 321 11.20 16.73 -3.94
C SER A 321 10.67 16.15 -2.61
N ARG A 322 9.55 15.44 -2.66
CA ARG A 322 8.98 14.75 -1.51
C ARG A 322 9.92 13.66 -1.00
N ILE A 323 10.48 12.86 -1.89
CA ILE A 323 11.42 11.80 -1.53
C ILE A 323 12.72 12.38 -0.96
N SER A 324 13.26 13.46 -1.55
CA SER A 324 14.45 14.14 -1.04
C SER A 324 14.26 14.64 0.39
N LYS A 325 13.10 15.23 0.69
CA LYS A 325 12.74 15.66 2.04
C LYS A 325 12.69 14.47 3.00
N LEU A 326 12.11 13.36 2.59
CA LEU A 326 12.03 12.16 3.40
C LEU A 326 13.41 11.58 3.69
N ILE A 327 14.31 11.52 2.70
CA ILE A 327 15.70 11.10 2.88
C ILE A 327 16.40 11.98 3.93
N THR A 328 16.29 13.27 3.80
CA THR A 328 16.91 14.23 4.74
C THR A 328 16.38 14.05 6.16
N LEU A 329 15.08 13.85 6.29
CA LEU A 329 14.41 13.63 7.57
C LEU A 329 14.83 12.32 8.23
N LEU A 330 14.96 11.26 7.46
CA LEU A 330 15.19 9.90 7.97
C LEU A 330 16.66 9.61 8.28
N ARG A 331 17.63 10.26 7.61
CA ARG A 331 19.07 9.98 7.85
C ARG A 331 19.45 10.03 9.33
N PRO A 332 19.16 11.11 10.09
CA PRO A 332 19.55 11.15 11.50
C PRO A 332 18.76 10.16 12.35
N ILE A 333 17.51 9.87 12.00
CA ILE A 333 16.67 8.90 12.71
C ILE A 333 17.25 7.49 12.56
N TYR A 334 17.50 7.07 11.32
CA TYR A 334 18.07 5.74 11.06
C TYR A 334 19.48 5.59 11.62
N ALA A 335 20.31 6.65 11.57
CA ALA A 335 21.65 6.63 12.18
C ALA A 335 21.59 6.36 13.69
N ARG A 336 20.66 7.00 14.40
CA ARG A 336 20.43 6.74 15.83
C ARG A 336 19.93 5.32 16.10
N ASP A 337 19.17 4.75 15.18
CA ASP A 337 18.63 3.40 15.29
C ASP A 337 19.62 2.31 14.80
N GLY A 338 20.86 2.71 14.49
CA GLY A 338 21.88 1.78 14.02
C GLY A 338 21.69 1.28 12.59
N LYS A 339 20.87 1.96 11.79
CA LYS A 339 20.65 1.66 10.38
C LYS A 339 21.61 2.45 9.51
N THR A 340 22.13 1.84 8.45
CA THR A 340 23.04 2.49 7.52
C THR A 340 22.29 2.84 6.23
N VAL A 341 22.04 4.13 6.04
CA VAL A 341 21.50 4.67 4.78
C VAL A 341 22.64 4.84 3.79
N LYS A 342 22.42 4.49 2.52
CA LYS A 342 23.41 4.66 1.46
C LYS A 342 23.94 6.09 1.42
N ALA A 343 25.26 6.25 1.39
CA ALA A 343 25.91 7.55 1.27
C ALA A 343 25.51 8.20 -0.06
N GLY A 344 25.15 9.50 -0.03
CA GLY A 344 24.74 10.22 -1.23
C GLY A 344 23.45 9.72 -1.87
N LEU A 345 22.56 9.07 -1.12
CA LEU A 345 21.29 8.56 -1.61
C LEU A 345 20.47 9.66 -2.27
N THR A 346 19.99 9.39 -3.48
CA THR A 346 19.09 10.28 -4.24
C THR A 346 17.74 9.60 -4.49
N PRO A 347 16.69 10.36 -4.83
CA PRO A 347 15.40 9.77 -5.20
C PRO A 347 15.51 8.74 -6.33
N GLN A 348 16.40 8.94 -7.30
CA GLN A 348 16.61 8.05 -8.44
C GLN A 348 17.23 6.70 -8.04
N ASP A 349 17.85 6.61 -6.88
CA ASP A 349 18.38 5.35 -6.37
C ASP A 349 17.25 4.40 -5.90
N ILE A 350 16.11 4.93 -5.49
CA ILE A 350 15.04 4.16 -4.86
C ILE A 350 13.68 4.24 -5.57
N THR A 351 13.51 5.13 -6.55
CA THR A 351 12.27 5.28 -7.33
C THR A 351 12.58 5.56 -8.79
N THR A 352 11.62 5.25 -9.66
CA THR A 352 11.65 5.67 -11.06
C THR A 352 10.25 5.87 -11.61
N ASN A 353 10.08 6.93 -12.42
CA ASN A 353 8.85 7.21 -13.18
C ASN A 353 8.96 6.76 -14.65
N GLN A 354 10.05 6.10 -15.03
CA GLN A 354 10.33 5.86 -16.46
C GLN A 354 9.34 4.93 -17.16
N PHE A 355 8.61 4.11 -16.42
CA PHE A 355 7.66 3.14 -16.98
C PHE A 355 6.21 3.61 -16.94
N LEU A 356 5.93 4.75 -16.31
CA LEU A 356 4.58 5.29 -16.18
C LEU A 356 4.06 5.81 -17.53
N ASP A 357 2.75 5.63 -17.73
CA ASP A 357 2.00 6.34 -18.76
C ASP A 357 1.45 7.64 -18.16
N PRO A 358 1.94 8.81 -18.56
CA PRO A 358 1.55 10.09 -17.97
C PRO A 358 0.09 10.48 -18.28
N SER A 359 -0.58 9.79 -19.18
CA SER A 359 -1.98 10.04 -19.54
C SER A 359 -2.98 9.35 -18.61
N ILE A 360 -2.54 8.39 -17.77
CA ILE A 360 -3.43 7.66 -16.88
C ILE A 360 -3.58 8.43 -15.58
N HIS A 361 -4.84 8.78 -15.26
CA HIS A 361 -5.19 9.56 -14.08
C HIS A 361 -6.57 9.15 -13.55
N LEU A 362 -6.80 9.44 -12.26
CA LEU A 362 -8.12 9.33 -11.66
C LEU A 362 -8.99 10.49 -12.16
N PRO A 363 -10.32 10.26 -12.37
CA PRO A 363 -11.25 11.36 -12.67
C PRO A 363 -11.18 12.43 -11.57
N GLY A 364 -11.21 13.70 -12.02
CA GLY A 364 -11.20 14.85 -11.11
C GLY A 364 -12.54 15.08 -10.39
#